data_430c747f38a387970158f68edba9cfd7
#
_entry.id   430c747f38a387970158f68edba9cfd7
#
_cell.length_a   1.000
_cell.length_b   1.000
_cell.length_c   1.000
_cell.angle_alpha   90.00
_cell.angle_beta   90.00
_cell.angle_gamma   90.00
#
_symmetry.space_group_name_H-M   'P 1'
#
loop_
_entity.id
_entity.type
_entity.pdbx_description
1 polymer ?
#
loop_
_entity_poly.entity_id
_entity_poly.type
_entity_poly.pdbx_seq_one_letter_code
_entity_poly.pdbx_strand_id
1 'polypeptide(L)'
;LGGSDPVELAVCARIATDYGFDEINLNVGCPSDRVRSGRFGACLMLDPTHVGRCVEAMMAATDLPVTVKSRIGVDDCDSYDDLCTFVTAVARTGCRTLIVHARKALLSGLSPKENREIPPLRYEFVHQLKQDFPSLEIIINGGIRSLDQVATQLKHVDGVMLGREAYQNPYILADVDRRFFGIRSVKQTRTEIIQRL
;
A
#
# COMPACT_ATOMS: atom_id res chain seq x y z
N LEU A 1 -8.84 -4.28 -4.12
CA LEU A 1 -10.14 -3.77 -4.51
C LEU A 1 -10.10 -2.27 -4.72
N GLY A 2 -10.95 -1.76 -5.62
CA GLY A 2 -11.21 -0.34 -5.82
C GLY A 2 -12.72 -0.10 -5.81
N GLY A 3 -13.17 0.81 -4.98
CA GLY A 3 -14.57 1.14 -4.79
C GLY A 3 -14.76 2.09 -3.63
N SER A 4 -15.98 2.59 -3.45
CA SER A 4 -16.34 3.49 -2.35
C SER A 4 -17.71 3.16 -1.74
N ASP A 5 -18.42 2.18 -2.25
CA ASP A 5 -19.67 1.72 -1.65
C ASP A 5 -19.39 0.57 -0.66
N PRO A 6 -19.70 0.73 0.64
CA PRO A 6 -19.41 -0.30 1.64
C PRO A 6 -20.14 -1.63 1.37
N VAL A 7 -21.35 -1.58 0.80
CA VAL A 7 -22.13 -2.80 0.51
C VAL A 7 -21.51 -3.57 -0.66
N GLU A 8 -21.13 -2.88 -1.72
CA GLU A 8 -20.45 -3.51 -2.87
C GLU A 8 -19.07 -4.05 -2.48
N LEU A 9 -18.32 -3.31 -1.66
CA LEU A 9 -17.03 -3.77 -1.16
C LEU A 9 -17.14 -5.01 -0.28
N ALA A 10 -18.17 -5.12 0.55
CA ALA A 10 -18.47 -6.32 1.32
C ALA A 10 -18.79 -7.53 0.43
N VAL A 11 -19.54 -7.32 -0.67
CA VAL A 11 -19.80 -8.37 -1.67
C VAL A 11 -18.49 -8.81 -2.33
N CYS A 12 -17.66 -7.86 -2.76
CA CYS A 12 -16.36 -8.15 -3.35
C CYS A 12 -15.41 -8.89 -2.39
N ALA A 13 -15.48 -8.58 -1.08
CA ALA A 13 -14.69 -9.27 -0.08
C ALA A 13 -15.08 -10.74 0.05
N ARG A 14 -16.38 -11.07 0.08
CA ARG A 14 -16.87 -12.46 0.05
C ARG A 14 -16.40 -13.21 -1.21
N ILE A 15 -16.55 -12.58 -2.37
CA ILE A 15 -16.11 -13.18 -3.64
C ILE A 15 -14.61 -13.48 -3.59
N ALA A 16 -13.78 -12.55 -3.09
CA ALA A 16 -12.35 -12.76 -2.96
C ALA A 16 -12.03 -13.94 -2.02
N THR A 17 -12.78 -14.11 -0.93
CA THR A 17 -12.66 -15.25 -0.03
C THR A 17 -12.97 -16.56 -0.74
N ASP A 18 -14.06 -16.62 -1.52
CA ASP A 18 -14.46 -17.81 -2.27
C ASP A 18 -13.45 -18.21 -3.35
N TYR A 19 -12.72 -17.22 -3.90
CA TYR A 19 -11.61 -17.45 -4.85
C TYR A 19 -10.30 -17.89 -4.17
N GLY A 20 -10.22 -17.90 -2.84
CA GLY A 20 -9.06 -18.37 -2.09
C GLY A 20 -7.88 -17.40 -2.08
N PHE A 21 -8.13 -16.10 -2.10
CA PHE A 21 -7.08 -15.09 -1.86
C PHE A 21 -6.64 -15.12 -0.39
N ASP A 22 -5.38 -14.76 -0.14
CA ASP A 22 -4.80 -14.70 1.22
C ASP A 22 -5.05 -13.36 1.93
N GLU A 23 -5.33 -12.28 1.18
CA GLU A 23 -5.48 -10.91 1.68
C GLU A 23 -6.37 -10.10 0.74
N ILE A 24 -7.09 -9.14 1.28
CA ILE A 24 -7.87 -8.17 0.51
C ILE A 24 -7.38 -6.75 0.80
N ASN A 25 -6.90 -6.06 -0.22
CA ASN A 25 -6.40 -4.69 -0.07
C ASN A 25 -7.36 -3.66 -0.67
N LEU A 26 -7.73 -2.64 0.11
CA LEU A 26 -8.50 -1.48 -0.38
C LEU A 26 -7.56 -0.43 -0.96
N ASN A 27 -7.78 -0.05 -2.22
CA ASN A 27 -7.01 0.99 -2.89
C ASN A 27 -7.55 2.39 -2.53
N VAL A 28 -6.78 3.10 -1.72
CA VAL A 28 -7.02 4.50 -1.32
C VAL A 28 -5.87 5.41 -1.77
N GLY A 29 -5.16 5.04 -2.84
CA GLY A 29 -3.95 5.76 -3.26
C GLY A 29 -3.82 6.07 -4.75
N CYS A 30 -4.72 5.57 -5.61
CA CYS A 30 -4.66 5.81 -7.05
C CYS A 30 -5.25 7.19 -7.41
N PRO A 31 -4.49 8.08 -8.10
CA PRO A 31 -4.95 9.42 -8.47
C PRO A 31 -5.49 9.51 -9.91
N SER A 32 -5.78 8.39 -10.58
CA SER A 32 -6.20 8.43 -11.99
C SER A 32 -7.58 9.06 -12.17
N ASP A 33 -7.84 9.67 -13.35
CA ASP A 33 -9.12 10.31 -13.66
C ASP A 33 -10.30 9.32 -13.62
N ARG A 34 -10.09 8.07 -14.07
CA ARG A 34 -11.09 7.01 -13.96
C ARG A 34 -11.48 6.74 -12.51
N VAL A 35 -10.51 6.73 -11.62
CA VAL A 35 -10.70 6.51 -10.19
C VAL A 35 -11.38 7.71 -9.55
N ARG A 36 -10.99 8.92 -9.93
CA ARG A 36 -11.61 10.16 -9.46
C ARG A 36 -13.07 10.29 -9.90
N SER A 37 -13.39 10.00 -11.16
CA SER A 37 -14.77 10.01 -11.65
C SER A 37 -15.64 8.95 -10.97
N GLY A 38 -15.07 7.81 -10.60
CA GLY A 38 -15.71 6.76 -9.80
C GLY A 38 -15.73 7.03 -8.29
N ARG A 39 -15.21 8.17 -7.82
CA ARG A 39 -15.12 8.57 -6.41
C ARG A 39 -14.45 7.52 -5.52
N PHE A 40 -13.39 6.87 -5.99
CA PHE A 40 -12.58 5.92 -5.21
C PHE A 40 -11.08 6.20 -5.37
N GLY A 41 -10.20 5.42 -4.73
CA GLY A 41 -8.75 5.66 -4.74
C GLY A 41 -8.32 6.86 -3.91
N ALA A 42 -7.38 7.67 -4.40
CA ALA A 42 -6.74 8.71 -3.60
C ALA A 42 -7.70 9.78 -3.06
N CYS A 43 -8.77 10.12 -3.79
CA CYS A 43 -9.76 11.09 -3.33
C CYS A 43 -10.49 10.65 -2.04
N LEU A 44 -10.54 9.35 -1.74
CA LEU A 44 -11.13 8.84 -0.50
C LEU A 44 -10.33 9.27 0.76
N MET A 45 -9.05 9.61 0.62
CA MET A 45 -8.28 10.13 1.77
C MET A 45 -8.86 11.43 2.35
N LEU A 46 -9.65 12.16 1.55
CA LEU A 46 -10.33 13.40 1.98
C LEU A 46 -11.56 13.11 2.87
N ASP A 47 -12.04 11.87 2.93
CA ASP A 47 -13.10 11.43 3.85
C ASP A 47 -12.67 10.16 4.62
N PRO A 48 -11.80 10.32 5.62
CA PRO A 48 -11.29 9.19 6.43
C PRO A 48 -12.40 8.38 7.10
N THR A 49 -13.49 9.05 7.50
CA THR A 49 -14.64 8.39 8.14
C THR A 49 -15.34 7.44 7.17
N HIS A 50 -15.48 7.84 5.92
CA HIS A 50 -16.06 6.99 4.89
C HIS A 50 -15.17 5.78 4.57
N VAL A 51 -13.85 5.99 4.50
CA VAL A 51 -12.89 4.88 4.35
C VAL A 51 -13.03 3.88 5.49
N GLY A 52 -13.16 4.36 6.74
CA GLY A 52 -13.44 3.51 7.89
C GLY A 52 -14.66 2.63 7.68
N ARG A 53 -15.80 3.19 7.25
CA ARG A 53 -17.02 2.41 6.96
C ARG A 53 -16.81 1.36 5.86
N CYS A 54 -16.06 1.68 4.82
CA CYS A 54 -15.71 0.73 3.77
C CYS A 54 -14.90 -0.45 4.33
N VAL A 55 -13.87 -0.16 5.13
CA VAL A 55 -13.02 -1.18 5.74
C VAL A 55 -13.81 -2.05 6.72
N GLU A 56 -14.64 -1.45 7.59
CA GLU A 56 -15.53 -2.19 8.50
C GLU A 56 -16.45 -3.16 7.77
N ALA A 57 -17.08 -2.69 6.67
CA ALA A 57 -17.97 -3.52 5.88
C ALA A 57 -17.22 -4.70 5.21
N MET A 58 -16.01 -4.47 4.72
CA MET A 58 -15.16 -5.54 4.18
C MET A 58 -14.77 -6.54 5.27
N MET A 59 -14.28 -6.08 6.42
CA MET A 59 -13.88 -6.93 7.54
C MET A 59 -15.04 -7.76 8.11
N ALA A 60 -16.25 -7.20 8.14
CA ALA A 60 -17.44 -7.94 8.57
C ALA A 60 -17.88 -9.03 7.56
N ALA A 61 -17.38 -9.00 6.36
CA ALA A 61 -17.79 -9.90 5.27
C ALA A 61 -16.81 -11.06 5.01
N THR A 62 -15.64 -11.08 5.67
CA THR A 62 -14.59 -12.06 5.44
C THR A 62 -13.71 -12.24 6.68
N ASP A 63 -13.12 -13.43 6.83
CA ASP A 63 -12.08 -13.72 7.82
C ASP A 63 -10.67 -13.43 7.29
N LEU A 64 -10.54 -13.06 6.01
CA LEU A 64 -9.24 -12.70 5.42
C LEU A 64 -8.73 -11.36 5.98
N PRO A 65 -7.42 -11.17 6.11
CA PRO A 65 -6.84 -9.87 6.41
C PRO A 65 -7.31 -8.81 5.42
N VAL A 66 -7.89 -7.72 5.94
CA VAL A 66 -8.21 -6.53 5.16
C VAL A 66 -7.16 -5.46 5.42
N THR A 67 -6.50 -5.01 4.37
CA THR A 67 -5.42 -4.02 4.43
C THR A 67 -5.78 -2.79 3.61
N VAL A 68 -5.10 -1.67 3.86
CA VAL A 68 -5.34 -0.41 3.12
C VAL A 68 -4.06 0.08 2.47
N LYS A 69 -4.13 0.42 1.18
CA LYS A 69 -3.01 1.07 0.48
C LYS A 69 -3.33 2.53 0.18
N SER A 70 -2.57 3.45 0.78
CA SER A 70 -2.78 4.89 0.69
C SER A 70 -1.56 5.65 0.15
N ARG A 71 -1.71 6.96 0.09
CA ARG A 71 -0.66 7.98 -0.02
C ARG A 71 -0.41 8.62 1.35
N ILE A 72 0.51 9.60 1.42
CA ILE A 72 0.72 10.40 2.63
C ILE A 72 -0.18 11.64 2.69
N GLY A 73 -0.99 11.89 1.67
CA GLY A 73 -1.91 13.01 1.56
C GLY A 73 -2.41 13.19 0.14
N VAL A 74 -3.32 14.14 -0.04
CA VAL A 74 -3.98 14.48 -1.32
C VAL A 74 -4.09 15.99 -1.46
N ASP A 75 -3.64 16.54 -2.58
CA ASP A 75 -3.65 17.98 -2.89
C ASP A 75 -3.07 18.81 -1.74
N ASP A 76 -3.85 19.67 -1.11
CA ASP A 76 -3.44 20.53 0.02
C ASP A 76 -3.66 19.86 1.40
N CYS A 77 -4.33 18.72 1.47
CA CYS A 77 -4.45 17.89 2.68
C CYS A 77 -3.25 16.92 2.75
N ASP A 78 -2.07 17.45 3.02
CA ASP A 78 -0.81 16.70 2.98
C ASP A 78 0.11 16.96 4.18
N SER A 79 -0.46 17.48 5.27
CA SER A 79 0.24 17.58 6.56
C SER A 79 0.41 16.18 7.21
N TYR A 80 1.32 16.10 8.17
CA TYR A 80 1.46 14.89 8.96
C TYR A 80 0.21 14.62 9.82
N ASP A 81 -0.46 15.67 10.31
CA ASP A 81 -1.70 15.56 11.09
C ASP A 81 -2.87 15.05 10.25
N ASP A 82 -2.95 15.41 8.97
CA ASP A 82 -3.94 14.86 8.04
C ASP A 82 -3.71 13.35 7.85
N LEU A 83 -2.45 12.93 7.69
CA LEU A 83 -2.08 11.53 7.60
C LEU A 83 -2.46 10.77 8.88
N CYS A 84 -2.16 11.31 10.06
CA CYS A 84 -2.52 10.72 11.34
C CYS A 84 -4.04 10.59 11.51
N THR A 85 -4.80 11.59 11.08
CA THR A 85 -6.27 11.57 11.10
C THR A 85 -6.80 10.42 10.24
N PHE A 86 -6.29 10.28 9.02
CA PHE A 86 -6.64 9.19 8.12
C PHE A 86 -6.30 7.82 8.72
N VAL A 87 -5.07 7.63 9.19
CA VAL A 87 -4.61 6.37 9.78
C VAL A 87 -5.40 6.01 11.02
N THR A 88 -5.71 6.98 11.87
CA THR A 88 -6.55 6.77 13.07
C THR A 88 -7.94 6.25 12.70
N ALA A 89 -8.58 6.82 11.67
CA ALA A 89 -9.89 6.38 11.21
C ALA A 89 -9.85 4.92 10.71
N VAL A 90 -8.83 4.55 9.95
CA VAL A 90 -8.63 3.17 9.48
C VAL A 90 -8.32 2.22 10.64
N ALA A 91 -7.42 2.59 11.55
CA ALA A 91 -7.02 1.75 12.68
C ALA A 91 -8.18 1.45 13.65
N ARG A 92 -9.11 2.39 13.83
CA ARG A 92 -10.31 2.21 14.67
C ARG A 92 -11.23 1.10 14.20
N THR A 93 -11.22 0.74 12.92
CA THR A 93 -11.99 -0.39 12.37
C THR A 93 -11.45 -1.75 12.79
N GLY A 94 -10.23 -1.80 13.33
CA GLY A 94 -9.48 -3.04 13.58
C GLY A 94 -8.49 -3.41 12.47
N CYS A 95 -8.45 -2.67 11.36
CA CYS A 95 -7.42 -2.85 10.33
C CYS A 95 -6.02 -2.63 10.93
N ARG A 96 -5.11 -3.56 10.71
CA ARG A 96 -3.78 -3.58 11.34
C ARG A 96 -2.65 -3.27 10.37
N THR A 97 -2.86 -3.41 9.07
CA THR A 97 -1.80 -3.29 8.06
C THR A 97 -2.11 -2.16 7.09
N LEU A 98 -1.19 -1.20 7.01
CA LEU A 98 -1.24 -0.10 6.05
C LEU A 98 -0.01 -0.11 5.14
N ILE A 99 -0.26 0.00 3.84
CA ILE A 99 0.79 0.18 2.83
C ILE A 99 0.77 1.64 2.41
N VAL A 100 1.82 2.39 2.74
CA VAL A 100 1.87 3.84 2.56
C VAL A 100 2.86 4.21 1.46
N HIS A 101 2.35 4.76 0.34
CA HIS A 101 3.21 5.35 -0.68
C HIS A 101 3.68 6.72 -0.19
N ALA A 102 4.97 6.88 0.05
CA ALA A 102 5.59 8.06 0.65
C ALA A 102 5.59 9.31 -0.25
N ARG A 103 4.51 9.50 -1.02
CA ARG A 103 4.23 10.69 -1.85
C ARG A 103 2.79 11.11 -1.67
N LYS A 104 2.49 12.42 -1.69
CA LYS A 104 1.12 12.88 -1.85
C LYS A 104 0.58 12.57 -3.25
N ALA A 105 -0.72 12.53 -3.39
CA ALA A 105 -1.41 12.50 -4.67
C ALA A 105 -1.85 13.91 -5.08
N LEU A 106 -1.70 14.25 -6.34
CA LEU A 106 -2.34 15.41 -6.96
C LEU A 106 -3.48 14.89 -7.84
N LEU A 107 -4.72 15.28 -7.53
CA LEU A 107 -5.91 14.81 -8.23
C LEU A 107 -6.10 15.49 -9.59
N SER A 108 -5.44 16.62 -9.81
CA SER A 108 -5.46 17.37 -11.06
C SER A 108 -4.07 17.77 -11.49
N GLY A 109 -3.89 18.01 -12.80
CA GLY A 109 -2.64 18.54 -13.37
C GLY A 109 -1.52 17.53 -13.61
N LEU A 110 -1.63 16.31 -13.07
CA LEU A 110 -0.62 15.26 -13.29
C LEU A 110 -1.28 13.93 -13.68
N SER A 111 -0.69 13.26 -14.66
CA SER A 111 -1.01 11.87 -14.98
C SER A 111 -0.67 10.93 -13.82
N PRO A 112 -1.21 9.71 -13.78
CA PRO A 112 -0.83 8.70 -12.77
C PRO A 112 0.66 8.35 -12.79
N LYS A 113 1.34 8.47 -13.93
CA LYS A 113 2.79 8.27 -14.05
C LYS A 113 3.55 9.41 -13.35
N GLU A 114 3.22 10.65 -13.66
CA GLU A 114 3.81 11.85 -13.07
C GLU A 114 3.57 11.93 -11.56
N ASN A 115 2.39 11.54 -11.08
CA ASN A 115 2.06 11.40 -9.66
C ASN A 115 2.95 10.40 -8.89
N ARG A 116 3.70 9.55 -9.59
CA ARG A 116 4.69 8.64 -8.99
C ARG A 116 6.12 9.19 -9.05
N GLU A 117 6.32 10.34 -9.68
CA GLU A 117 7.66 10.88 -9.96
C GLU A 117 7.84 12.32 -9.45
N ILE A 118 6.88 13.20 -9.74
CA ILE A 118 6.98 14.64 -9.48
C ILE A 118 6.79 15.01 -8.00
N PRO A 119 5.72 14.59 -7.28
CA PRO A 119 5.63 14.90 -5.87
C PRO A 119 6.82 14.30 -5.10
N PRO A 120 7.47 15.03 -4.18
CA PRO A 120 8.65 14.54 -3.47
C PRO A 120 8.32 13.32 -2.62
N LEU A 121 9.31 12.43 -2.45
CA LEU A 121 9.26 11.37 -1.45
C LEU A 121 9.49 11.96 -0.07
N ARG A 122 8.60 11.64 0.87
CA ARG A 122 8.66 12.07 2.27
C ARG A 122 8.65 10.82 3.16
N TYR A 123 9.76 10.07 3.14
CA TYR A 123 9.91 8.84 3.92
C TYR A 123 9.80 9.09 5.42
N GLU A 124 10.24 10.27 5.88
CA GLU A 124 10.16 10.70 7.27
C GLU A 124 8.73 10.63 7.82
N PHE A 125 7.71 10.91 7.02
CA PHE A 125 6.31 10.79 7.44
C PHE A 125 5.93 9.34 7.75
N VAL A 126 6.38 8.40 6.93
CA VAL A 126 6.07 6.98 7.11
C VAL A 126 6.86 6.38 8.28
N HIS A 127 8.11 6.85 8.48
CA HIS A 127 8.93 6.44 9.64
C HIS A 127 8.31 6.94 10.95
N GLN A 128 7.89 8.21 11.00
CA GLN A 128 7.22 8.78 12.16
C GLN A 128 5.88 8.10 12.41
N LEU A 129 5.13 7.78 11.36
CA LEU A 129 3.86 7.05 11.48
C LEU A 129 4.06 5.70 12.20
N LYS A 130 5.12 4.96 11.91
CA LYS A 130 5.42 3.71 12.62
C LYS A 130 5.74 3.95 14.10
N GLN A 131 6.40 5.04 14.44
CA GLN A 131 6.70 5.39 15.83
C GLN A 131 5.43 5.76 16.61
N ASP A 132 4.54 6.54 15.99
CA ASP A 132 3.31 7.02 16.62
C ASP A 132 2.20 5.95 16.67
N PHE A 133 2.24 4.97 15.74
CA PHE A 133 1.32 3.82 15.68
C PHE A 133 2.07 2.49 15.76
N PRO A 134 2.75 2.19 16.88
CA PRO A 134 3.63 1.01 16.99
C PRO A 134 2.89 -0.33 16.87
N SER A 135 1.58 -0.36 17.14
CA SER A 135 0.73 -1.55 17.04
C SER A 135 0.26 -1.86 15.61
N LEU A 136 0.45 -0.92 14.67
CA LEU A 136 0.13 -1.14 13.26
C LEU A 136 1.33 -1.70 12.52
N GLU A 137 1.07 -2.56 11.56
CA GLU A 137 2.04 -2.99 10.56
C GLU A 137 2.08 -1.94 9.44
N ILE A 138 3.19 -1.22 9.37
CA ILE A 138 3.40 -0.15 8.39
C ILE A 138 4.38 -0.63 7.31
N ILE A 139 3.88 -0.70 6.09
CA ILE A 139 4.65 -1.09 4.91
C ILE A 139 4.91 0.14 4.05
N ILE A 140 6.17 0.50 3.88
CA ILE A 140 6.54 1.66 3.05
C ILE A 140 6.60 1.30 1.56
N ASN A 141 6.16 2.22 0.73
CA ASN A 141 6.25 2.12 -0.73
C ASN A 141 6.72 3.46 -1.33
N GLY A 142 7.37 3.42 -2.46
CA GLY A 142 7.72 4.59 -3.27
C GLY A 142 9.21 4.74 -3.55
N GLY A 143 9.59 4.73 -4.83
CA GLY A 143 10.94 5.04 -5.30
C GLY A 143 12.04 4.03 -4.94
N ILE A 144 11.74 2.93 -4.27
CA ILE A 144 12.70 1.92 -3.82
C ILE A 144 13.07 1.02 -4.99
N ARG A 145 14.39 0.93 -5.31
CA ARG A 145 14.93 0.27 -6.50
C ARG A 145 16.05 -0.73 -6.23
N SER A 146 16.46 -0.90 -4.97
CA SER A 146 17.51 -1.86 -4.60
C SER A 146 17.23 -2.51 -3.26
N LEU A 147 17.80 -3.69 -3.03
CA LEU A 147 17.70 -4.39 -1.75
C LEU A 147 18.43 -3.66 -0.63
N ASP A 148 19.41 -2.81 -0.93
CA ASP A 148 20.08 -1.97 0.08
C ASP A 148 19.14 -0.86 0.56
N GLN A 149 18.37 -0.26 -0.35
CA GLN A 149 17.31 0.66 0.03
C GLN A 149 16.23 -0.05 0.84
N VAL A 150 15.83 -1.28 0.48
CA VAL A 150 14.90 -2.10 1.29
C VAL A 150 15.45 -2.28 2.70
N ALA A 151 16.71 -2.71 2.84
CA ALA A 151 17.36 -2.90 4.15
C ALA A 151 17.43 -1.60 4.98
N THR A 152 17.55 -0.45 4.32
CA THR A 152 17.54 0.85 4.98
C THR A 152 16.15 1.17 5.53
N GLN A 153 15.12 0.96 4.74
CA GLN A 153 13.73 1.23 5.15
C GLN A 153 13.28 0.30 6.28
N LEU A 154 13.64 -0.98 6.24
CA LEU A 154 13.30 -1.97 7.28
C LEU A 154 13.85 -1.66 8.67
N LYS A 155 14.73 -0.67 8.81
CA LYS A 155 15.16 -0.16 10.12
C LYS A 155 14.10 0.70 10.81
N HIS A 156 13.11 1.15 10.06
CA HIS A 156 12.13 2.15 10.51
C HIS A 156 10.68 1.69 10.41
N VAL A 157 10.41 0.66 9.59
CA VAL A 157 9.05 0.15 9.31
C VAL A 157 9.04 -1.38 9.27
N ASP A 158 7.86 -1.99 9.26
CA ASP A 158 7.70 -3.45 9.33
C ASP A 158 7.89 -4.13 7.98
N GLY A 159 7.64 -3.42 6.87
CA GLY A 159 7.74 -3.99 5.54
C GLY A 159 8.03 -2.97 4.46
N VAL A 160 8.43 -3.46 3.30
CA VAL A 160 8.74 -2.65 2.11
C VAL A 160 8.04 -3.24 0.89
N MET A 161 7.22 -2.42 0.21
CA MET A 161 6.59 -2.80 -1.04
C MET A 161 7.41 -2.27 -2.23
N LEU A 162 7.93 -3.18 -3.05
CA LEU A 162 8.49 -2.86 -4.36
C LEU A 162 7.35 -2.76 -5.39
N GLY A 163 7.40 -1.75 -6.25
CA GLY A 163 6.45 -1.60 -7.35
C GLY A 163 7.12 -1.84 -8.70
N ARG A 164 7.38 -0.75 -9.43
CA ARG A 164 7.92 -0.78 -10.79
C ARG A 164 9.22 -1.57 -10.93
N GLU A 165 10.08 -1.54 -9.94
CA GLU A 165 11.34 -2.27 -9.97
C GLU A 165 11.12 -3.78 -10.05
N ALA A 166 10.17 -4.32 -9.30
CA ALA A 166 9.84 -5.75 -9.36
C ALA A 166 9.28 -6.16 -10.72
N TYR A 167 8.58 -5.26 -11.42
CA TYR A 167 8.07 -5.50 -12.78
C TYR A 167 9.14 -5.35 -13.86
N GLN A 168 9.98 -4.32 -13.77
CA GLN A 168 11.01 -4.00 -14.78
C GLN A 168 12.26 -4.86 -14.63
N ASN A 169 12.59 -5.25 -13.41
CA ASN A 169 13.76 -6.05 -13.05
C ASN A 169 13.37 -7.13 -12.02
N PRO A 170 12.53 -8.12 -12.40
CA PRO A 170 12.04 -9.13 -11.46
C PRO A 170 13.15 -9.95 -10.80
N TYR A 171 14.33 -10.02 -11.42
CA TYR A 171 15.48 -10.73 -10.84
C TYR A 171 16.01 -10.11 -9.54
N ILE A 172 15.60 -8.87 -9.20
CA ILE A 172 15.88 -8.29 -7.87
C ILE A 172 15.34 -9.18 -6.74
N LEU A 173 14.24 -9.91 -7.00
CA LEU A 173 13.60 -10.78 -6.02
C LEU A 173 14.39 -12.07 -5.74
N ALA A 174 15.33 -12.45 -6.60
CA ALA A 174 16.09 -13.71 -6.48
C ALA A 174 16.98 -13.79 -5.22
N ASP A 175 17.20 -12.67 -4.51
CA ASP A 175 18.04 -12.60 -3.33
C ASP A 175 17.28 -12.18 -2.06
N VAL A 176 15.97 -11.97 -2.18
CA VAL A 176 15.09 -11.48 -1.10
C VAL A 176 15.02 -12.49 0.05
N ASP A 177 14.72 -13.75 -0.25
CA ASP A 177 14.54 -14.80 0.74
C ASP A 177 15.80 -15.00 1.59
N ARG A 178 16.95 -15.04 0.94
CA ARG A 178 18.24 -15.17 1.61
C ARG A 178 18.55 -13.95 2.47
N ARG A 179 18.26 -12.77 1.96
CA ARG A 179 18.69 -11.51 2.57
C ARG A 179 17.79 -11.07 3.73
N PHE A 180 16.49 -11.33 3.65
CA PHE A 180 15.50 -10.79 4.60
C PHE A 180 14.74 -11.86 5.38
N PHE A 181 14.62 -13.08 4.85
CA PHE A 181 13.88 -14.14 5.51
C PHE A 181 14.75 -15.27 6.08
N GLY A 182 16.07 -15.13 6.00
CA GLY A 182 17.04 -16.09 6.56
C GLY A 182 17.00 -17.47 5.89
N ILE A 183 16.33 -17.59 4.74
CA ILE A 183 16.25 -18.84 4.00
C ILE A 183 17.60 -19.13 3.35
N ARG A 184 18.24 -20.24 3.73
CA ARG A 184 19.51 -20.71 3.14
C ARG A 184 19.26 -21.32 1.75
N SER A 185 18.92 -20.50 0.79
CA SER A 185 18.81 -20.91 -0.61
C SER A 185 20.00 -20.36 -1.41
N VAL A 186 20.47 -21.16 -2.37
CA VAL A 186 21.44 -20.65 -3.35
C VAL A 186 20.68 -19.75 -4.31
N LYS A 187 21.19 -18.52 -4.51
CA LYS A 187 20.63 -17.61 -5.51
C LYS A 187 20.68 -18.25 -6.88
N GLN A 188 19.52 -18.53 -7.45
CA GLN A 188 19.41 -19.09 -8.80
C GLN A 188 19.89 -18.10 -9.85
N THR A 189 20.63 -18.57 -10.82
CA THR A 189 21.00 -17.76 -11.99
C THR A 189 19.81 -17.52 -12.89
N ARG A 190 19.87 -16.50 -13.74
CA ARG A 190 18.81 -16.24 -14.74
C ARG A 190 18.58 -17.45 -15.65
N THR A 191 19.66 -18.16 -16.03
CA THR A 191 19.60 -19.36 -16.88
C THR A 191 18.83 -20.49 -16.20
N GLU A 192 19.13 -20.78 -14.92
CA GLU A 192 18.44 -21.81 -14.15
C GLU A 192 16.94 -21.52 -13.99
N ILE A 193 16.58 -20.22 -13.79
CA ILE A 193 15.17 -19.81 -13.72
C ILE A 193 14.46 -20.06 -15.06
N ILE A 194 15.06 -19.63 -16.17
CA ILE A 194 14.49 -19.80 -17.52
C ILE A 194 14.32 -21.29 -17.89
N GLN A 195 15.25 -22.17 -17.47
CA GLN A 195 15.17 -23.60 -17.73
C GLN A 195 14.02 -24.31 -16.97
N ARG A 196 13.39 -23.66 -16.00
CA ARG A 196 12.26 -24.21 -15.22
C ARG A 196 10.89 -23.71 -15.68
N LEU A 197 10.84 -22.75 -16.59
CA LEU A 197 9.63 -22.24 -17.23
C LEU A 197 9.24 -23.08 -18.44
#